data_42cfe0a22931cf129cc753042fddbfd5
#
_entry.id   42cfe0a22931cf129cc753042fddbfd5
#
_cell.length_a   1.000
_cell.length_b   1.000
_cell.length_c   1.000
_cell.angle_alpha   90.00
_cell.angle_beta   90.00
_cell.angle_gamma   90.00
#
_symmetry.space_group_name_H-M   'P 1'
#
loop_
_entity.id
_entity.type
_entity.pdbx_description
1 polymer ?
#
loop_
_entity_poly.entity_id
_entity_poly.type
_entity_poly.pdbx_seq_one_letter_code
_entity_poly.pdbx_strand_id
1 'polypeptide(L)'
;SFPTRRSSDLAAIDHIDINVEKGEFVAILGKNGSGKSSLAKHINGLLMPTEGTVYIKGMDTKDERTLLKVRQSAGIVFQNPDNQIVGTTVEEDTAFGPENLGIASKDIWTRITAALTGVGMIAYKEASPNHLSGGQKQRVAIAGIMAMEPECIVLDEPTAMLDPEGRRHVLSLVKALNKEKNITILMVT
;
A
#
# COMPACT_ATOMS: atom_id res chain seq x y z
N SER A 1 -18.06 33.21 26.38
CA SER A 1 -17.83 31.77 26.47
C SER A 1 -17.71 31.25 25.03
N PHE A 2 -16.49 30.97 24.58
CA PHE A 2 -16.27 30.34 23.29
C PHE A 2 -16.66 28.87 23.39
N PRO A 3 -17.43 28.30 22.45
CA PRO A 3 -17.68 26.87 22.42
C PRO A 3 -16.36 26.16 22.17
N THR A 4 -15.91 25.38 23.16
CA THR A 4 -14.78 24.45 22.97
C THR A 4 -15.26 23.37 22.00
N ARG A 5 -14.82 23.41 20.71
CA ARG A 5 -14.98 22.29 19.79
C ARG A 5 -14.31 21.07 20.42
N ARG A 6 -15.06 20.01 20.61
CA ARG A 6 -14.51 18.72 21.04
C ARG A 6 -13.54 18.24 19.96
N SER A 7 -12.44 17.60 20.35
CA SER A 7 -11.46 17.02 19.40
C SER A 7 -12.09 16.00 18.43
N SER A 8 -13.29 15.51 18.75
CA SER A 8 -14.11 14.64 17.90
C SER A 8 -14.77 15.35 16.71
N ASP A 9 -14.78 16.70 16.70
CA ASP A 9 -15.47 17.48 15.66
C ASP A 9 -14.52 17.96 14.55
N LEU A 10 -13.24 17.56 14.60
CA LEU A 10 -12.27 17.90 13.56
C LEU A 10 -12.32 16.83 12.46
N ALA A 11 -12.82 17.22 11.27
CA ALA A 11 -12.72 16.39 10.09
C ALA A 11 -11.25 16.20 9.72
N ALA A 12 -10.81 14.94 9.57
CA ALA A 12 -9.46 14.63 9.11
C ALA A 12 -9.30 14.88 7.61
N ILE A 13 -10.40 14.75 6.86
CA ILE A 13 -10.53 14.99 5.43
C ILE A 13 -11.86 15.70 5.23
N ASP A 14 -11.88 16.76 4.43
CA ASP A 14 -13.08 17.56 4.18
C ASP A 14 -13.19 17.92 2.70
N HIS A 15 -14.36 17.62 2.08
CA HIS A 15 -14.72 17.95 0.72
C HIS A 15 -13.64 17.63 -0.34
N ILE A 16 -13.19 16.35 -0.40
CA ILE A 16 -12.26 15.87 -1.42
C ILE A 16 -13.01 15.08 -2.49
N ASP A 17 -12.94 15.57 -3.73
CA ASP A 17 -13.34 14.83 -4.93
C ASP A 17 -12.09 14.55 -5.77
N ILE A 18 -11.80 13.26 -6.00
CA ILE A 18 -10.68 12.80 -6.80
C ILE A 18 -11.08 11.63 -7.67
N ASN A 19 -10.70 11.68 -8.93
CA ASN A 19 -10.79 10.55 -9.86
C ASN A 19 -9.39 10.16 -10.31
N VAL A 20 -9.10 8.86 -10.33
CA VAL A 20 -7.81 8.31 -10.76
C VAL A 20 -8.07 7.22 -11.78
N GLU A 21 -7.54 7.40 -12.98
CA GLU A 21 -7.69 6.45 -14.05
C GLU A 21 -6.69 5.29 -13.95
N LYS A 22 -7.02 4.16 -14.57
CA LYS A 22 -6.14 3.00 -14.58
C LYS A 22 -4.79 3.33 -15.22
N GLY A 23 -3.71 2.97 -14.53
CA GLY A 23 -2.34 3.19 -14.97
C GLY A 23 -1.79 4.58 -14.69
N GLU A 24 -2.56 5.48 -14.08
CA GLU A 24 -2.04 6.79 -13.66
C GLU A 24 -1.04 6.68 -12.52
N PHE A 25 -0.14 7.65 -12.48
CA PHE A 25 0.75 7.90 -11.33
C PHE A 25 0.36 9.24 -10.70
N VAL A 26 -0.33 9.17 -9.57
CA VAL A 26 -0.81 10.33 -8.83
C VAL A 26 0.03 10.56 -7.58
N ALA A 27 0.56 11.77 -7.41
CA ALA A 27 1.26 12.18 -6.19
C ALA A 27 0.42 13.22 -5.44
N ILE A 28 0.09 12.92 -4.19
CA ILE A 28 -0.64 13.83 -3.29
C ILE A 28 0.36 14.44 -2.32
N LEU A 29 0.56 15.74 -2.45
CA LEU A 29 1.50 16.51 -1.65
C LEU A 29 0.77 17.30 -0.57
N GLY A 30 1.38 17.40 0.61
CA GLY A 30 0.80 18.22 1.68
C GLY A 30 1.62 18.20 2.96
N LYS A 31 1.33 19.14 3.85
CA LYS A 31 2.00 19.23 5.16
C LYS A 31 1.67 18.02 6.03
N ASN A 32 2.55 17.72 7.01
CA ASN A 32 2.26 16.71 8.01
C ASN A 32 0.98 17.06 8.77
N GLY A 33 0.13 16.07 9.00
CA GLY A 33 -1.17 16.25 9.65
C GLY A 33 -2.29 16.78 8.74
N SER A 34 -2.08 16.92 7.42
CA SER A 34 -3.12 17.38 6.48
C SER A 34 -4.12 16.31 6.03
N GLY A 35 -4.12 15.13 6.64
CA GLY A 35 -5.06 14.06 6.32
C GLY A 35 -4.63 13.09 5.21
N LYS A 36 -3.43 13.21 4.65
CA LYS A 36 -2.94 12.36 3.54
C LYS A 36 -3.00 10.85 3.85
N SER A 37 -2.46 10.43 5.00
CA SER A 37 -2.51 9.03 5.43
C SER A 37 -3.94 8.56 5.71
N SER A 38 -4.82 9.44 6.16
CA SER A 38 -6.23 9.14 6.31
C SER A 38 -6.87 8.88 4.93
N LEU A 39 -6.58 9.73 3.94
CA LEU A 39 -7.05 9.53 2.57
C LEU A 39 -6.55 8.19 1.99
N ALA A 40 -5.26 7.89 2.14
CA ALA A 40 -4.68 6.61 1.72
C ALA A 40 -5.44 5.41 2.31
N LYS A 41 -5.79 5.46 3.60
CA LYS A 41 -6.54 4.41 4.29
C LYS A 41 -8.00 4.29 3.83
N HIS A 42 -8.63 5.38 3.39
CA HIS A 42 -9.98 5.33 2.80
C HIS A 42 -9.96 4.61 1.45
N ILE A 43 -8.94 4.80 0.63
CA ILE A 43 -8.81 4.15 -0.69
C ILE A 43 -8.70 2.63 -0.55
N ASN A 44 -8.00 2.12 0.46
CA ASN A 44 -7.88 0.68 0.70
C ASN A 44 -9.06 0.11 1.53
N GLY A 45 -10.01 0.93 1.97
CA GLY A 45 -11.10 0.51 2.83
C GLY A 45 -10.66 0.11 4.25
N LEU A 46 -9.54 0.64 4.75
CA LEU A 46 -9.15 0.54 6.17
C LEU A 46 -9.89 1.56 7.04
N LEU A 47 -10.24 2.70 6.47
CA LEU A 47 -11.14 3.67 7.07
C LEU A 47 -12.37 3.84 6.17
N MET A 48 -13.54 3.99 6.79
CA MET A 48 -14.78 4.26 6.09
C MET A 48 -15.07 5.76 6.16
N PRO A 49 -15.49 6.39 5.05
CA PRO A 49 -15.87 7.80 5.08
C PRO A 49 -17.14 8.00 5.90
N THR A 50 -17.16 9.03 6.76
CA THR A 50 -18.33 9.43 7.55
C THR A 50 -19.44 9.91 6.60
N GLU A 51 -19.08 10.72 5.62
CA GLU A 51 -19.96 11.20 4.55
C GLU A 51 -19.29 10.96 3.19
N GLY A 52 -20.07 10.98 2.12
CA GLY A 52 -19.57 10.67 0.79
C GLY A 52 -19.31 9.18 0.57
N THR A 53 -18.66 8.85 -0.53
CA THR A 53 -18.38 7.47 -0.96
C THR A 53 -16.99 7.38 -1.60
N VAL A 54 -16.36 6.24 -1.42
CA VAL A 54 -15.10 5.89 -2.10
C VAL A 54 -15.35 4.63 -2.92
N TYR A 55 -15.07 4.72 -4.21
CA TYR A 55 -15.20 3.59 -5.13
C TYR A 55 -13.84 3.13 -5.63
N ILE A 56 -13.61 1.82 -5.58
CA ILE A 56 -12.47 1.15 -6.22
C ILE A 56 -13.02 0.19 -7.28
N LYS A 57 -12.75 0.49 -8.54
CA LYS A 57 -13.30 -0.30 -9.67
C LYS A 57 -14.84 -0.44 -9.62
N GLY A 58 -15.52 0.63 -9.23
CA GLY A 58 -16.98 0.63 -9.07
C GLY A 58 -17.50 -0.09 -7.81
N MET A 59 -16.61 -0.66 -6.98
CA MET A 59 -16.97 -1.26 -5.69
C MET A 59 -16.93 -0.19 -4.60
N ASP A 60 -18.04 -0.01 -3.87
CA ASP A 60 -18.11 0.87 -2.70
C ASP A 60 -17.28 0.27 -1.56
N THR A 61 -16.37 1.05 -0.98
CA THR A 61 -15.56 0.61 0.16
C THR A 61 -16.37 0.35 1.42
N LYS A 62 -17.61 0.86 1.51
CA LYS A 62 -18.55 0.60 2.61
C LYS A 62 -19.27 -0.75 2.49
N ASP A 63 -19.25 -1.39 1.33
CA ASP A 63 -19.91 -2.69 1.13
C ASP A 63 -19.01 -3.82 1.62
N GLU A 64 -19.33 -4.39 2.78
CA GLU A 64 -18.58 -5.49 3.38
C GLU A 64 -18.45 -6.72 2.47
N ARG A 65 -19.42 -6.95 1.56
CA ARG A 65 -19.40 -8.08 0.61
C ARG A 65 -18.29 -7.96 -0.42
N THR A 66 -17.86 -6.74 -0.72
CA THR A 66 -16.82 -6.46 -1.72
C THR A 66 -15.50 -6.00 -1.10
N LEU A 67 -15.46 -5.75 0.20
CA LEU A 67 -14.30 -5.17 0.88
C LEU A 67 -13.00 -5.97 0.68
N LEU A 68 -13.07 -7.30 0.68
CA LEU A 68 -11.89 -8.13 0.40
C LEU A 68 -11.36 -7.91 -1.01
N LYS A 69 -12.26 -7.79 -2.00
CA LYS A 69 -11.89 -7.50 -3.40
C LYS A 69 -11.33 -6.08 -3.56
N VAL A 70 -11.87 -5.10 -2.81
CA VAL A 70 -11.33 -3.74 -2.74
C VAL A 70 -9.88 -3.78 -2.26
N ARG A 71 -9.61 -4.46 -1.14
CA ARG A 71 -8.25 -4.59 -0.56
C ARG A 71 -7.29 -5.35 -1.46
N GLN A 72 -7.76 -6.34 -2.18
CA GLN A 72 -6.97 -7.03 -3.20
C GLN A 72 -6.65 -6.10 -4.38
N SER A 73 -7.65 -5.33 -4.86
CA SER A 73 -7.48 -4.45 -6.01
C SER A 73 -6.63 -3.22 -5.73
N ALA A 74 -6.70 -2.67 -4.51
CA ALA A 74 -5.94 -1.50 -4.06
C ALA A 74 -5.14 -1.85 -2.81
N GLY A 75 -3.91 -2.32 -2.99
CA GLY A 75 -2.98 -2.61 -1.89
C GLY A 75 -2.41 -1.33 -1.28
N ILE A 76 -2.13 -1.33 0.01
CA ILE A 76 -1.50 -0.20 0.71
C ILE A 76 -0.14 -0.58 1.28
N VAL A 77 0.83 0.30 1.09
CA VAL A 77 2.17 0.22 1.71
C VAL A 77 2.30 1.38 2.69
N PHE A 78 2.58 1.07 3.94
CA PHE A 78 2.68 2.06 5.01
C PHE A 78 4.05 2.73 5.08
N GLN A 79 4.10 3.88 5.74
CA GLN A 79 5.31 4.66 5.97
C GLN A 79 6.40 3.85 6.68
N ASN A 80 6.03 3.08 7.71
CA ASN A 80 6.95 2.22 8.44
C ASN A 80 6.71 0.76 8.06
N PRO A 81 7.64 0.11 7.33
CA PRO A 81 7.51 -1.29 6.94
C PRO A 81 7.48 -2.25 8.14
N ASP A 82 8.06 -1.91 9.28
CA ASP A 82 8.04 -2.75 10.49
C ASP A 82 6.60 -2.94 11.04
N ASN A 83 5.70 -2.01 10.75
CA ASN A 83 4.29 -2.13 11.12
C ASN A 83 3.47 -3.02 10.15
N GLN A 84 4.06 -3.41 9.03
CA GLN A 84 3.39 -4.18 7.97
C GLN A 84 3.94 -5.60 7.89
N ILE A 85 5.25 -5.77 8.07
CA ILE A 85 5.93 -7.07 7.98
C ILE A 85 5.60 -7.90 9.24
N VAL A 86 5.06 -9.09 9.04
CA VAL A 86 4.62 -10.02 10.10
C VAL A 86 5.28 -11.40 9.98
N GLY A 87 5.85 -11.74 8.83
CA GLY A 87 6.52 -13.03 8.58
C GLY A 87 7.85 -13.15 9.32
N THR A 88 8.24 -14.38 9.65
CA THR A 88 9.55 -14.69 10.24
C THR A 88 10.65 -14.70 9.19
N THR A 89 10.28 -15.00 7.94
CA THR A 89 11.12 -14.88 6.75
C THR A 89 10.47 -13.95 5.71
N VAL A 90 11.27 -13.48 4.76
CA VAL A 90 10.79 -12.64 3.66
C VAL A 90 9.76 -13.35 2.80
N GLU A 91 9.95 -14.65 2.53
CA GLU A 91 8.99 -15.42 1.74
C GLU A 91 7.68 -15.67 2.46
N GLU A 92 7.71 -15.96 3.77
CA GLU A 92 6.49 -16.09 4.59
C GLU A 92 5.70 -14.79 4.61
N ASP A 93 6.39 -13.65 4.77
CA ASP A 93 5.73 -12.35 4.75
C ASP A 93 5.08 -12.07 3.39
N THR A 94 5.78 -12.38 2.32
CA THR A 94 5.27 -12.20 0.95
C THR A 94 4.11 -13.13 0.63
N ALA A 95 4.06 -14.33 1.25
CA ALA A 95 2.99 -15.32 1.10
C ALA A 95 1.69 -14.92 1.82
N PHE A 96 1.80 -14.14 2.89
CA PHE A 96 0.69 -13.83 3.80
C PHE A 96 -0.56 -13.28 3.08
N GLY A 97 -0.38 -12.35 2.14
CA GLY A 97 -1.50 -11.80 1.36
C GLY A 97 -2.19 -12.84 0.48
N PRO A 98 -1.48 -13.54 -0.41
CA PRO A 98 -2.02 -14.61 -1.24
C PRO A 98 -2.69 -15.74 -0.44
N GLU A 99 -2.13 -16.15 0.70
CA GLU A 99 -2.72 -17.17 1.58
C GLU A 99 -4.09 -16.73 2.12
N ASN A 100 -4.18 -15.49 2.61
CA ASN A 100 -5.45 -14.91 3.07
C ASN A 100 -6.51 -14.77 1.96
N LEU A 101 -6.08 -14.68 0.72
CA LEU A 101 -6.97 -14.69 -0.45
C LEU A 101 -7.40 -16.11 -0.87
N GLY A 102 -6.89 -17.15 -0.22
CA GLY A 102 -7.19 -18.56 -0.54
C GLY A 102 -6.59 -19.02 -1.87
N ILE A 103 -5.48 -18.41 -2.31
CA ILE A 103 -4.77 -18.82 -3.52
C ILE A 103 -4.17 -20.22 -3.32
N ALA A 104 -4.24 -21.07 -4.34
CA ALA A 104 -3.66 -22.41 -4.28
C ALA A 104 -2.14 -22.37 -4.06
N SER A 105 -1.61 -23.23 -3.18
CA SER A 105 -0.20 -23.21 -2.77
C SER A 105 0.80 -23.18 -3.94
N LYS A 106 0.54 -23.94 -5.00
CA LYS A 106 1.39 -23.95 -6.21
C LYS A 106 1.48 -22.58 -6.89
N ASP A 107 0.40 -21.80 -6.87
CA ASP A 107 0.31 -20.48 -7.49
C ASP A 107 0.93 -19.41 -6.56
N ILE A 108 0.84 -19.61 -5.23
CA ILE A 108 1.48 -18.75 -4.24
C ILE A 108 2.99 -18.69 -4.48
N TRP A 109 3.67 -19.83 -4.63
CA TRP A 109 5.11 -19.88 -4.89
C TRP A 109 5.52 -19.14 -6.16
N THR A 110 4.72 -19.26 -7.21
CA THR A 110 4.95 -18.54 -8.46
C THR A 110 4.83 -17.03 -8.24
N ARG A 111 3.81 -16.58 -7.50
CA ARG A 111 3.57 -15.16 -7.19
C ARG A 111 4.66 -14.58 -6.30
N ILE A 112 5.08 -15.29 -5.24
CA ILE A 112 6.17 -14.88 -4.35
C ILE A 112 7.45 -14.69 -5.15
N THR A 113 7.84 -15.68 -5.96
CA THR A 113 9.05 -15.63 -6.77
C THR A 113 9.03 -14.44 -7.73
N ALA A 114 7.91 -14.23 -8.42
CA ALA A 114 7.74 -13.09 -9.34
C ALA A 114 7.78 -11.75 -8.60
N ALA A 115 7.10 -11.64 -7.44
CA ALA A 115 7.07 -10.43 -6.64
C ALA A 115 8.47 -10.08 -6.09
N LEU A 116 9.15 -11.04 -5.43
CA LEU A 116 10.48 -10.83 -4.86
C LEU A 116 11.55 -10.55 -5.94
N THR A 117 11.44 -11.19 -7.10
CA THR A 117 12.30 -10.90 -8.25
C THR A 117 12.06 -9.47 -8.75
N GLY A 118 10.80 -9.08 -8.89
CA GLY A 118 10.41 -7.75 -9.37
C GLY A 118 10.88 -6.59 -8.47
N VAL A 119 11.04 -6.84 -7.16
CA VAL A 119 11.58 -5.85 -6.22
C VAL A 119 13.07 -6.03 -5.91
N GLY A 120 13.75 -7.01 -6.54
CA GLY A 120 15.17 -7.30 -6.34
C GLY A 120 15.49 -7.87 -4.94
N MET A 121 14.55 -8.65 -4.36
CA MET A 121 14.70 -9.24 -3.02
C MET A 121 14.71 -10.77 -3.02
N ILE A 122 14.72 -11.43 -4.17
CA ILE A 122 14.67 -12.90 -4.28
C ILE A 122 15.85 -13.60 -3.57
N ALA A 123 17.03 -12.99 -3.57
CA ALA A 123 18.21 -13.54 -2.87
C ALA A 123 18.06 -13.53 -1.33
N TYR A 124 17.10 -12.79 -0.81
CA TYR A 124 16.83 -12.64 0.62
C TYR A 124 15.59 -13.41 1.08
N LYS A 125 15.01 -14.27 0.23
CA LYS A 125 13.71 -14.92 0.49
C LYS A 125 13.67 -15.68 1.83
N GLU A 126 14.76 -16.33 2.22
CA GLU A 126 14.91 -17.08 3.48
C GLU A 126 15.42 -16.24 4.65
N ALA A 127 15.79 -14.97 4.39
CA ALA A 127 16.30 -14.10 5.43
C ALA A 127 15.19 -13.63 6.40
N SER A 128 15.58 -13.42 7.66
CA SER A 128 14.68 -12.73 8.60
C SER A 128 14.58 -11.25 8.24
N PRO A 129 13.36 -10.67 8.20
CA PRO A 129 13.17 -9.24 7.97
C PRO A 129 13.95 -8.35 8.95
N ASN A 130 14.23 -8.84 10.16
CA ASN A 130 14.98 -8.08 11.16
C ASN A 130 16.44 -7.80 10.77
N HIS A 131 16.99 -8.53 9.83
CA HIS A 131 18.36 -8.34 9.31
C HIS A 131 18.41 -7.45 8.07
N LEU A 132 17.27 -6.92 7.63
CA LEU A 132 17.17 -6.09 6.44
C LEU A 132 17.30 -4.60 6.78
N SER A 133 17.89 -3.83 5.85
CA SER A 133 17.85 -2.36 5.93
C SER A 133 16.41 -1.83 5.72
N GLY A 134 16.15 -0.61 6.14
CA GLY A 134 14.83 0.01 5.95
C GLY A 134 14.36 0.01 4.49
N GLY A 135 15.25 0.29 3.54
CA GLY A 135 14.94 0.24 2.10
C GLY A 135 14.67 -1.18 1.60
N GLN A 136 15.35 -2.20 2.15
CA GLN A 136 15.06 -3.60 1.86
C GLN A 136 13.70 -4.02 2.41
N LYS A 137 13.39 -3.67 3.67
CA LYS A 137 12.08 -3.91 4.28
C LYS A 137 10.95 -3.27 3.50
N GLN A 138 11.14 -2.03 3.03
CA GLN A 138 10.14 -1.34 2.20
C GLN A 138 9.89 -2.08 0.88
N ARG A 139 10.95 -2.60 0.25
CA ARG A 139 10.79 -3.43 -0.96
C ARG A 139 10.09 -4.76 -0.68
N VAL A 140 10.34 -5.38 0.47
CA VAL A 140 9.61 -6.59 0.90
C VAL A 140 8.12 -6.27 1.11
N ALA A 141 7.79 -5.17 1.79
CA ALA A 141 6.40 -4.73 1.96
C ALA A 141 5.70 -4.50 0.60
N ILE A 142 6.40 -3.91 -0.38
CA ILE A 142 5.90 -3.77 -1.75
C ILE A 142 5.71 -5.15 -2.41
N ALA A 143 6.63 -6.10 -2.21
CA ALA A 143 6.52 -7.46 -2.74
C ALA A 143 5.29 -8.19 -2.20
N GLY A 144 5.00 -8.08 -0.90
CA GLY A 144 3.81 -8.66 -0.28
C GLY A 144 2.51 -8.16 -0.93
N ILE A 145 2.46 -6.85 -1.23
CA ILE A 145 1.33 -6.28 -1.98
C ILE A 145 1.30 -6.80 -3.42
N MET A 146 2.45 -6.83 -4.10
CA MET A 146 2.56 -7.29 -5.49
C MET A 146 2.15 -8.76 -5.67
N ALA A 147 2.40 -9.61 -4.68
CA ALA A 147 2.03 -11.02 -4.71
C ALA A 147 0.50 -11.24 -4.74
N MET A 148 -0.28 -10.26 -4.30
CA MET A 148 -1.75 -10.24 -4.43
C MET A 148 -2.23 -9.83 -5.83
N GLU A 149 -1.33 -9.40 -6.74
CA GLU A 149 -1.62 -8.90 -8.09
C GLU A 149 -2.63 -7.73 -8.09
N PRO A 150 -2.34 -6.63 -7.37
CA PRO A 150 -3.21 -5.48 -7.31
C PRO A 150 -3.21 -4.70 -8.63
N GLU A 151 -4.28 -3.96 -8.90
CA GLU A 151 -4.33 -3.00 -10.02
C GLU A 151 -3.93 -1.58 -9.60
N CYS A 152 -3.99 -1.30 -8.28
CA CYS A 152 -3.56 -0.04 -7.68
C CYS A 152 -2.69 -0.31 -6.45
N ILE A 153 -1.64 0.50 -6.28
CA ILE A 153 -0.83 0.52 -5.06
C ILE A 153 -0.88 1.93 -4.48
N VAL A 154 -1.35 2.00 -3.25
CA VAL A 154 -1.34 3.21 -2.44
C VAL A 154 -0.08 3.20 -1.58
N LEU A 155 0.70 4.26 -1.64
CA LEU A 155 1.97 4.40 -0.93
C LEU A 155 1.86 5.55 0.07
N ASP A 156 1.86 5.24 1.35
CA ASP A 156 1.79 6.25 2.42
C ASP A 156 3.21 6.61 2.87
N GLU A 157 3.72 7.74 2.41
CA GLU A 157 5.07 8.26 2.69
C GLU A 157 6.20 7.20 2.55
N PRO A 158 6.28 6.45 1.44
CA PRO A 158 7.06 5.22 1.34
C PRO A 158 8.57 5.42 1.46
N THR A 159 9.04 6.65 1.49
CA THR A 159 10.47 6.99 1.52
C THR A 159 10.87 7.86 2.70
N ALA A 160 9.95 8.19 3.62
CA ALA A 160 10.19 9.13 4.71
C ALA A 160 11.28 8.65 5.68
N MET A 161 11.38 7.33 5.88
CA MET A 161 12.32 6.70 6.83
C MET A 161 13.58 6.13 6.16
N LEU A 162 13.81 6.42 4.87
CA LEU A 162 14.89 5.84 4.10
C LEU A 162 16.05 6.81 3.90
N ASP A 163 17.25 6.25 3.85
CA ASP A 163 18.45 6.92 3.39
C ASP A 163 18.33 7.31 1.90
N PRO A 164 19.19 8.19 1.37
CA PRO A 164 19.08 8.68 -0.01
C PRO A 164 19.16 7.56 -1.07
N GLU A 165 19.88 6.48 -0.80
CA GLU A 165 20.01 5.36 -1.73
C GLU A 165 18.74 4.51 -1.74
N GLY A 166 18.26 4.11 -0.56
CA GLY A 166 16.99 3.39 -0.39
C GLY A 166 15.81 4.14 -0.99
N ARG A 167 15.76 5.47 -0.82
CA ARG A 167 14.75 6.34 -1.44
C ARG A 167 14.79 6.24 -2.97
N ARG A 168 15.97 6.36 -3.58
CA ARG A 168 16.12 6.22 -5.04
C ARG A 168 15.65 4.86 -5.53
N HIS A 169 16.05 3.78 -4.85
CA HIS A 169 15.67 2.42 -5.22
C HIS A 169 14.15 2.22 -5.16
N VAL A 170 13.49 2.64 -4.08
CA VAL A 170 12.03 2.52 -3.94
C VAL A 170 11.29 3.34 -4.98
N LEU A 171 11.70 4.59 -5.23
CA LEU A 171 11.06 5.43 -6.24
C LEU A 171 11.26 4.89 -7.66
N SER A 172 12.44 4.35 -7.98
CA SER A 172 12.70 3.71 -9.28
C SER A 172 11.82 2.47 -9.47
N LEU A 173 11.71 1.63 -8.43
CA LEU A 173 10.83 0.46 -8.42
C LEU A 173 9.37 0.85 -8.68
N VAL A 174 8.84 1.81 -7.93
CA VAL A 174 7.45 2.26 -8.07
C VAL A 174 7.16 2.81 -9.48
N LYS A 175 8.11 3.56 -10.06
CA LYS A 175 8.01 4.02 -11.44
C LYS A 175 8.01 2.89 -12.46
N ALA A 176 8.84 1.86 -12.25
CA ALA A 176 8.87 0.67 -13.12
C ALA A 176 7.55 -0.09 -13.04
N LEU A 177 7.00 -0.30 -11.84
CA LEU A 177 5.70 -0.95 -11.65
C LEU A 177 4.57 -0.22 -12.39
N ASN A 178 4.55 1.11 -12.35
CA ASN A 178 3.58 1.89 -13.10
C ASN A 178 3.77 1.74 -14.61
N LYS A 179 4.99 1.99 -15.12
CA LYS A 179 5.26 2.05 -16.57
C LYS A 179 5.23 0.69 -17.27
N GLU A 180 5.79 -0.34 -16.64
CA GLU A 180 5.99 -1.65 -17.26
C GLU A 180 4.82 -2.60 -17.00
N LYS A 181 4.19 -2.49 -15.83
CA LYS A 181 3.06 -3.35 -15.43
C LYS A 181 1.70 -2.64 -15.48
N ASN A 182 1.67 -1.37 -15.85
CA ASN A 182 0.45 -0.55 -15.92
C ASN A 182 -0.36 -0.54 -14.61
N ILE A 183 0.36 -0.62 -13.47
CA ILE A 183 -0.24 -0.53 -12.14
C ILE A 183 -0.50 0.94 -11.82
N THR A 184 -1.71 1.24 -11.36
CA THR A 184 -2.05 2.58 -10.87
C THR A 184 -1.29 2.85 -9.58
N ILE A 185 -0.63 3.99 -9.49
CA ILE A 185 0.12 4.39 -8.29
C ILE A 185 -0.51 5.64 -7.69
N LEU A 186 -0.83 5.58 -6.41
CA LEU A 186 -1.23 6.74 -5.63
C LEU A 186 -0.26 6.90 -4.47
N MET A 187 0.58 7.92 -4.53
CA MET A 187 1.62 8.17 -3.55
C MET A 187 1.32 9.43 -2.77
N VAL A 188 1.23 9.34 -1.46
CA VAL A 188 1.14 10.49 -0.55
C VAL A 188 2.51 10.78 0.07
N THR A 189 2.88 12.08 0.13
CA THR A 189 4.21 12.49 0.62
C THR A 189 4.20 13.94 1.13
#